data_ba5446d7362574de369925c64e7b4064
#
_entry.id   ba5446d7362574de369925c64e7b4064
#
_cell.length_a   1.000
_cell.length_b   1.000
_cell.length_c   1.000
_cell.angle_alpha   90.00
_cell.angle_beta   90.00
_cell.angle_gamma   90.00
#
_symmetry.space_group_name_H-M   'P 1'
#
loop_
_entity.id
_entity.type
_entity.pdbx_description
1 polymer ?
#
loop_
_entity_poly.entity_id
_entity_poly.type
_entity_poly.pdbx_seq_one_letter_code
_entity_poly.pdbx_strand_id
1 'polypeptide(L)'
;MPCKDKKWTLIPNMYDKSLLRNLLGYKMGSIFGIKFNPSYRFVDFILNGNYGGNYMICDKVEVKKDRINITEMDETCVEEPEISGGYLLSGAGAQFDGGETFKTAKGITLAYEYPELDEILDVQKKYIKNKLDEIEEQCYNDNVENIDLESFVRYFLVEDFTANRDAIFNSFYFYKDRGSDKIYFGPVWDFDLAFDNAMDMYPTNEKKNFAYKFCSSDGTTKTFVSKVLSNDVVLKKVKDTWNEMTNTVFTKEIMLDFLDEQIKYLNESQRLNFIKWDVLKTRLFMEARCRGSFQAEADYLKKYIDERFDVFGEIVRNATKESIINETKSDTFFGNHRGFRNNKWGNNIFGDDEDEQCEGGSGPGPSPGPGPDPGPGPGPDPGPWGGNKSWGHRNNTRNEDNPWNSWGNKNNNNEL
;
A
#
# COMPACT_ATOMS: atom_id res chain seq x y z
N MET A 1 -9.44 17.27 0.92
CA MET A 1 -9.12 16.41 2.06
C MET A 1 -10.11 16.70 3.19
N PRO A 2 -10.63 15.70 3.91
CA PRO A 2 -11.69 15.92 4.92
C PRO A 2 -11.19 16.60 6.20
N CYS A 3 -9.93 16.42 6.59
CA CYS A 3 -9.35 17.06 7.77
C CYS A 3 -8.38 18.20 7.38
N LYS A 4 -8.06 19.05 8.35
CA LYS A 4 -7.01 20.08 8.23
C LYS A 4 -5.77 19.57 8.96
N ASP A 5 -4.69 19.38 8.24
CA ASP A 5 -3.41 18.95 8.82
C ASP A 5 -2.23 19.66 8.16
N LYS A 6 -1.05 19.51 8.77
CA LYS A 6 0.23 20.05 8.27
C LYS A 6 1.07 19.00 7.55
N LYS A 7 0.82 17.70 7.81
CA LYS A 7 1.57 16.57 7.24
C LYS A 7 0.67 15.79 6.28
N TRP A 8 1.12 15.57 5.07
CA TRP A 8 0.46 14.83 4.01
C TRP A 8 1.45 13.95 3.30
N THR A 9 0.99 12.80 2.81
CA THR A 9 1.80 11.94 1.94
C THR A 9 1.46 12.23 0.49
N LEU A 10 2.50 12.39 -0.35
CA LEU A 10 2.39 12.51 -1.80
C LEU A 10 2.95 11.25 -2.44
N ILE A 11 2.09 10.44 -3.04
CA ILE A 11 2.46 9.18 -3.69
C ILE A 11 2.56 9.41 -5.20
N PRO A 12 3.75 9.21 -5.81
CA PRO A 12 3.95 9.45 -7.24
C PRO A 12 3.38 8.35 -8.15
N ASN A 13 2.89 7.24 -7.60
CA ASN A 13 2.43 6.05 -8.33
C ASN A 13 3.42 5.55 -9.40
N MET A 14 4.73 5.61 -9.11
CA MET A 14 5.80 5.33 -10.10
C MET A 14 5.71 3.91 -10.68
N TYR A 15 5.41 2.91 -9.83
CA TYR A 15 5.27 1.51 -10.25
C TYR A 15 3.88 1.16 -10.78
N ASP A 16 2.94 2.11 -10.78
CA ASP A 16 1.58 1.91 -11.25
C ASP A 16 1.25 2.78 -12.46
N LYS A 17 1.47 2.27 -13.67
CA LYS A 17 1.16 2.96 -14.92
C LYS A 17 -0.33 3.18 -15.17
N SER A 18 -1.21 2.54 -14.39
CA SER A 18 -2.63 2.86 -14.39
C SER A 18 -2.96 4.06 -13.50
N LEU A 19 -2.09 4.42 -12.54
CA LEU A 19 -2.30 5.43 -11.49
C LEU A 19 -3.49 5.11 -10.55
N LEU A 20 -4.10 3.92 -10.64
CA LEU A 20 -5.40 3.59 -10.04
C LEU A 20 -5.33 2.53 -8.94
N ARG A 21 -4.19 1.82 -8.77
CA ARG A 21 -4.11 0.68 -7.83
C ARG A 21 -4.24 1.12 -6.37
N ASN A 22 -3.48 2.13 -5.95
CA ASN A 22 -3.62 2.70 -4.61
C ASN A 22 -5.03 3.24 -4.37
N LEU A 23 -5.61 3.93 -5.36
CA LEU A 23 -6.99 4.42 -5.29
C LEU A 23 -7.99 3.29 -5.08
N LEU A 24 -7.85 2.18 -5.81
CA LEU A 24 -8.73 1.01 -5.67
C LEU A 24 -8.61 0.35 -4.30
N GLY A 25 -7.39 0.16 -3.81
CA GLY A 25 -7.14 -0.38 -2.48
C GLY A 25 -7.80 0.47 -1.38
N TYR A 26 -7.63 1.78 -1.43
CA TYR A 26 -8.27 2.70 -0.47
C TYR A 26 -9.79 2.75 -0.63
N LYS A 27 -10.31 2.68 -1.87
CA LYS A 27 -11.75 2.58 -2.11
C LYS A 27 -12.33 1.32 -1.49
N MET A 28 -11.66 0.18 -1.68
CA MET A 28 -12.06 -1.09 -1.07
C MET A 28 -11.97 -1.03 0.46
N GLY A 29 -10.90 -0.50 1.02
CA GLY A 29 -10.75 -0.29 2.46
C GLY A 29 -11.92 0.51 3.04
N SER A 30 -12.38 1.56 2.34
CA SER A 30 -13.55 2.35 2.73
C SER A 30 -14.85 1.56 2.63
N ILE A 31 -15.06 0.79 1.55
CA ILE A 31 -16.25 -0.04 1.36
C ILE A 31 -16.33 -1.12 2.46
N PHE A 32 -15.21 -1.77 2.78
CA PHE A 32 -15.14 -2.76 3.84
C PHE A 32 -15.16 -2.15 5.26
N GLY A 33 -15.19 -0.82 5.38
CA GLY A 33 -15.26 -0.14 6.67
C GLY A 33 -14.02 -0.33 7.54
N ILE A 34 -12.85 -0.47 6.93
CA ILE A 34 -11.57 -0.53 7.66
C ILE A 34 -11.35 0.81 8.34
N LYS A 35 -11.16 0.78 9.66
CA LYS A 35 -10.93 1.98 10.45
C LYS A 35 -9.65 2.69 10.00
N PHE A 36 -9.67 4.02 10.08
CA PHE A 36 -8.52 4.87 9.78
C PHE A 36 -8.01 4.75 8.33
N ASN A 37 -8.84 4.23 7.43
CA ASN A 37 -8.51 4.14 6.01
C ASN A 37 -8.15 5.52 5.46
N PRO A 38 -7.02 5.69 4.72
CA PRO A 38 -6.56 7.00 4.28
C PRO A 38 -7.56 7.70 3.35
N SER A 39 -7.81 8.97 3.59
CA SER A 39 -8.46 9.84 2.60
C SER A 39 -7.46 10.26 1.54
N TYR A 40 -7.90 10.41 0.30
CA TYR A 40 -7.01 10.67 -0.83
C TYR A 40 -7.63 11.63 -1.85
N ARG A 41 -6.77 12.25 -2.68
CA ARG A 41 -7.12 13.00 -3.88
C ARG A 41 -5.97 12.94 -4.88
N PHE A 42 -6.29 12.92 -6.17
CA PHE A 42 -5.27 13.17 -7.20
C PHE A 42 -4.96 14.67 -7.29
N VAL A 43 -3.70 14.97 -7.54
CA VAL A 43 -3.20 16.33 -7.74
C VAL A 43 -2.15 16.34 -8.85
N ASP A 44 -2.13 17.39 -9.65
CA ASP A 44 -1.02 17.70 -10.52
C ASP A 44 -0.01 18.54 -9.74
N PHE A 45 1.17 17.97 -9.50
CA PHE A 45 2.21 18.58 -8.67
C PHE A 45 3.06 19.56 -9.48
N ILE A 46 3.13 20.80 -9.02
CA ILE A 46 3.96 21.85 -9.61
C ILE A 46 4.86 22.44 -8.53
N LEU A 47 6.17 22.39 -8.74
CA LEU A 47 7.17 22.95 -7.83
C LEU A 47 8.02 23.99 -8.57
N ASN A 48 8.04 25.23 -8.06
CA ASN A 48 8.78 26.34 -8.65
C ASN A 48 8.51 26.55 -10.16
N GLY A 49 7.25 26.38 -10.55
CA GLY A 49 6.82 26.51 -11.95
C GLY A 49 7.08 25.28 -12.83
N ASN A 50 7.71 24.24 -12.29
CA ASN A 50 7.99 23.01 -13.02
C ASN A 50 6.93 21.94 -12.68
N TYR A 51 6.31 21.36 -13.70
CA TYR A 51 5.39 20.24 -13.55
C TYR A 51 6.16 18.99 -13.12
N GLY A 52 5.75 18.38 -12.00
CA GLY A 52 6.36 17.20 -11.41
C GLY A 52 5.64 15.89 -11.73
N GLY A 53 4.41 15.96 -12.24
CA GLY A 53 3.60 14.78 -12.57
C GLY A 53 2.29 14.71 -11.79
N ASN A 54 1.52 13.65 -12.05
CA ASN A 54 0.36 13.27 -11.27
C ASN A 54 0.79 12.59 -9.97
N TYR A 55 0.22 13.03 -8.87
CA TYR A 55 0.42 12.45 -7.54
C TYR A 55 -0.91 12.15 -6.87
N MET A 56 -0.91 11.18 -5.97
CA MET A 56 -1.99 11.04 -5.00
C MET A 56 -1.56 11.70 -3.69
N ILE A 57 -2.28 12.74 -3.25
CA ILE A 57 -2.14 13.24 -1.88
C ILE A 57 -3.07 12.44 -0.98
N CYS A 58 -2.57 11.92 0.13
CA CYS A 58 -3.35 11.14 1.09
C CYS A 58 -2.96 11.44 2.53
N ASP A 59 -3.78 10.98 3.46
CA ASP A 59 -3.47 11.02 4.88
C ASP A 59 -2.18 10.24 5.16
N LYS A 60 -1.30 10.82 5.97
CA LYS A 60 -0.16 10.10 6.52
C LYS A 60 -0.66 9.05 7.53
N VAL A 61 -0.10 7.86 7.49
CA VAL A 61 -0.30 6.85 8.54
C VAL A 61 0.46 7.34 9.78
N GLU A 62 -0.26 7.91 10.74
CA GLU A 62 0.27 8.41 12.01
C GLU A 62 -0.82 8.42 13.09
N VAL A 63 -0.45 8.27 14.34
CA VAL A 63 -1.36 8.38 15.48
C VAL A 63 -1.74 9.84 15.69
N LYS A 64 -3.02 10.14 15.53
CA LYS A 64 -3.58 11.48 15.66
C LYS A 64 -5.11 11.45 15.65
N LYS A 65 -5.76 12.42 16.32
CA LYS A 65 -7.20 12.52 16.45
C LYS A 65 -8.00 12.34 15.15
N ASP A 66 -7.55 12.95 14.05
CA ASP A 66 -8.25 12.93 12.75
C ASP A 66 -7.66 11.90 11.77
N ARG A 67 -6.79 10.98 12.25
CA ARG A 67 -6.15 9.89 11.50
C ARG A 67 -6.29 8.59 12.27
N ILE A 68 -5.19 7.96 12.74
CA ILE A 68 -5.27 6.80 13.61
C ILE A 68 -5.53 7.29 15.03
N ASN A 69 -6.81 7.36 15.38
CA ASN A 69 -7.28 7.91 16.65
C ASN A 69 -7.27 6.82 17.73
N ILE A 70 -6.08 6.44 18.18
CA ILE A 70 -5.85 5.62 19.37
C ILE A 70 -5.28 6.49 20.48
N THR A 71 -5.21 5.94 21.69
CA THR A 71 -4.72 6.66 22.86
C THR A 71 -3.26 7.06 22.68
N GLU A 72 -2.94 8.33 22.83
CA GLU A 72 -1.56 8.81 22.79
C GLU A 72 -0.79 8.34 24.03
N MET A 73 0.49 8.06 23.85
CA MET A 73 1.43 7.65 24.89
C MET A 73 2.54 8.67 25.05
N ASP A 74 3.08 8.75 26.24
CA ASP A 74 4.22 9.59 26.61
C ASP A 74 5.18 8.82 27.56
N GLU A 75 6.18 9.53 28.07
CA GLU A 75 7.19 9.01 28.99
C GLU A 75 6.61 8.58 30.35
N THR A 76 5.39 8.94 30.71
CA THR A 76 4.73 8.57 31.96
C THR A 76 3.98 7.23 31.85
N CYS A 77 3.76 6.74 30.64
CA CYS A 77 3.04 5.50 30.35
C CYS A 77 3.95 4.27 30.57
N VAL A 78 4.30 3.97 31.82
CA VAL A 78 5.27 2.91 32.20
C VAL A 78 4.67 1.75 32.98
N GLU A 79 3.42 1.87 33.45
CA GLU A 79 2.69 0.87 34.22
C GLU A 79 1.25 0.75 33.69
N GLU A 80 0.56 -0.37 34.02
CA GLU A 80 -0.87 -0.55 33.73
C GLU A 80 -1.72 0.46 34.52
N PRO A 81 -2.78 1.01 33.92
CA PRO A 81 -3.29 0.69 32.58
C PRO A 81 -2.64 1.51 31.43
N GLU A 82 -1.81 2.51 31.73
CA GLU A 82 -1.30 3.48 30.77
C GLU A 82 -0.38 2.83 29.72
N ILE A 83 0.47 1.88 30.15
CA ILE A 83 1.40 1.16 29.25
C ILE A 83 0.67 0.24 28.26
N SER A 84 -0.62 -0.09 28.50
CA SER A 84 -1.36 -1.06 27.66
C SER A 84 -1.68 -0.59 26.26
N GLY A 85 -1.48 0.68 25.92
CA GLY A 85 -1.71 1.23 24.56
C GLY A 85 -1.62 2.75 24.54
N GLY A 86 -1.62 3.46 23.38
CA GLY A 86 -1.77 2.93 22.02
C GLY A 86 -0.44 2.72 21.30
N TYR A 87 -0.33 1.58 20.71
CA TYR A 87 0.80 1.25 19.86
C TYR A 87 0.34 1.11 18.41
N LEU A 88 1.11 1.68 17.47
CA LEU A 88 0.98 1.42 16.04
C LEU A 88 2.24 0.72 15.56
N LEU A 89 2.09 -0.37 14.83
CA LEU A 89 3.17 -1.21 14.35
C LEU A 89 2.99 -1.52 12.87
N SER A 90 4.09 -1.77 12.18
CA SER A 90 4.07 -2.20 10.79
C SER A 90 4.92 -3.44 10.55
N GLY A 91 4.67 -4.15 9.45
CA GLY A 91 5.57 -5.19 8.97
C GLY A 91 6.87 -4.60 8.47
N ALA A 92 7.99 -5.23 8.82
CA ALA A 92 9.33 -4.81 8.44
C ALA A 92 10.04 -5.94 7.68
N GLY A 93 9.86 -5.97 6.37
CA GLY A 93 10.53 -6.94 5.50
C GLY A 93 12.03 -6.68 5.35
N ALA A 94 12.70 -7.53 4.58
CA ALA A 94 14.16 -7.47 4.40
C ALA A 94 14.68 -6.17 3.77
N GLN A 95 13.82 -5.37 3.18
CA GLN A 95 14.16 -4.08 2.56
C GLN A 95 13.74 -2.88 3.41
N PHE A 96 13.30 -3.12 4.64
CA PHE A 96 12.93 -2.05 5.55
C PHE A 96 14.20 -1.28 5.99
N ASP A 97 14.22 0.02 5.69
CA ASP A 97 15.30 0.95 6.05
C ASP A 97 14.84 2.02 7.06
N GLY A 98 13.63 1.87 7.59
CA GLY A 98 12.94 2.86 8.42
C GLY A 98 13.36 2.91 9.90
N GLY A 99 14.41 2.19 10.33
CA GLY A 99 14.90 2.27 11.70
C GLY A 99 14.91 0.95 12.45
N GLU A 100 14.67 1.00 13.78
CA GLU A 100 14.74 -0.17 14.66
C GLU A 100 13.56 -1.14 14.43
N THR A 101 13.90 -2.41 14.25
CA THR A 101 12.94 -3.49 14.13
C THR A 101 13.11 -4.49 15.27
N PHE A 102 12.05 -5.24 15.57
CA PHE A 102 12.11 -6.35 16.50
C PHE A 102 11.44 -7.60 15.92
N LYS A 103 11.68 -8.75 16.53
CA LYS A 103 11.05 -10.00 16.15
C LYS A 103 10.15 -10.52 17.27
N THR A 104 8.98 -11.01 16.88
CA THR A 104 8.13 -11.78 17.78
C THR A 104 8.77 -13.14 18.10
N ALA A 105 8.23 -13.86 19.08
CA ALA A 105 8.75 -15.17 19.49
C ALA A 105 8.77 -16.20 18.36
N LYS A 106 7.83 -16.13 17.40
CA LYS A 106 7.79 -17.01 16.23
C LYS A 106 8.54 -16.43 15.02
N GLY A 107 9.05 -15.20 15.12
CA GLY A 107 9.98 -14.59 14.18
C GLY A 107 9.38 -13.60 13.19
N ILE A 108 8.14 -13.11 13.40
CA ILE A 108 7.58 -12.01 12.60
C ILE A 108 8.41 -10.75 12.87
N THR A 109 8.92 -10.11 11.81
CA THR A 109 9.70 -8.89 11.92
C THR A 109 8.79 -7.67 11.83
N LEU A 110 8.86 -6.79 12.81
CA LEU A 110 7.99 -5.63 12.98
C LEU A 110 8.80 -4.37 13.25
N ALA A 111 8.22 -3.22 12.89
CA ALA A 111 8.74 -1.89 13.20
C ALA A 111 7.77 -1.12 14.10
N TYR A 112 8.33 -0.18 14.88
CA TYR A 112 7.55 0.75 15.68
C TYR A 112 7.20 1.97 14.82
N GLU A 113 5.90 2.25 14.68
CA GLU A 113 5.39 3.44 14.01
C GLU A 113 4.92 4.49 15.03
N TYR A 114 4.42 4.02 16.19
CA TYR A 114 4.06 4.87 17.31
C TYR A 114 4.06 4.05 18.62
N PRO A 115 4.61 4.62 19.74
CA PRO A 115 5.36 5.90 19.79
C PRO A 115 6.55 5.92 18.83
N GLU A 116 6.98 7.12 18.38
CA GLU A 116 8.12 7.26 17.47
C GLU A 116 9.41 6.74 18.13
N LEU A 117 10.41 6.31 17.34
CA LEU A 117 11.60 5.62 17.85
C LEU A 117 12.43 6.43 18.83
N ASP A 118 12.41 7.75 18.73
CA ASP A 118 13.06 8.68 19.64
C ASP A 118 12.26 9.00 20.90
N GLU A 119 11.00 8.55 20.96
CA GLU A 119 10.08 8.76 22.08
C GLU A 119 9.75 7.47 22.85
N ILE A 120 9.75 6.31 22.19
CA ILE A 120 9.36 5.03 22.80
C ILE A 120 10.41 4.55 23.81
N LEU A 121 9.96 4.23 25.03
CA LEU A 121 10.81 3.75 26.10
C LEU A 121 11.06 2.22 26.03
N ASP A 122 12.19 1.75 26.56
CA ASP A 122 12.52 0.32 26.60
C ASP A 122 11.46 -0.51 27.35
N VAL A 123 10.83 0.05 28.39
CA VAL A 123 9.74 -0.63 29.10
C VAL A 123 8.51 -0.80 28.23
N GLN A 124 8.19 0.17 27.40
CA GLN A 124 7.08 0.14 26.42
C GLN A 124 7.39 -0.84 25.28
N LYS A 125 8.62 -0.82 24.73
CA LYS A 125 9.09 -1.81 23.73
C LYS A 125 8.95 -3.24 24.25
N LYS A 126 9.38 -3.46 25.49
CA LYS A 126 9.30 -4.76 26.14
C LYS A 126 7.85 -5.19 26.36
N TYR A 127 6.99 -4.27 26.79
CA TYR A 127 5.57 -4.54 27.02
C TYR A 127 4.88 -5.02 25.75
N ILE A 128 4.95 -4.20 24.67
CA ILE A 128 4.24 -4.53 23.42
C ILE A 128 4.80 -5.80 22.77
N LYS A 129 6.12 -6.02 22.80
CA LYS A 129 6.72 -7.26 22.31
C LYS A 129 6.18 -8.49 23.07
N ASN A 130 6.18 -8.45 24.40
CA ASN A 130 5.68 -9.56 25.21
C ASN A 130 4.19 -9.84 24.94
N LYS A 131 3.39 -8.78 24.75
CA LYS A 131 1.97 -8.92 24.45
C LYS A 131 1.75 -9.55 23.06
N LEU A 132 2.55 -9.19 22.08
CA LEU A 132 2.49 -9.81 20.75
C LEU A 132 2.95 -11.27 20.78
N ASP A 133 4.00 -11.59 21.54
CA ASP A 133 4.47 -12.96 21.74
C ASP A 133 3.38 -13.85 22.36
N GLU A 134 2.64 -13.32 23.35
CA GLU A 134 1.50 -13.97 23.98
C GLU A 134 0.37 -14.23 22.97
N ILE A 135 -0.04 -13.21 22.21
CA ILE A 135 -1.10 -13.30 21.20
C ILE A 135 -0.72 -14.29 20.10
N GLU A 136 0.53 -14.22 19.64
CA GLU A 136 1.05 -15.14 18.63
C GLU A 136 0.98 -16.60 19.13
N GLU A 137 1.42 -16.88 20.36
CA GLU A 137 1.35 -18.20 20.96
C GLU A 137 -0.11 -18.70 21.09
N GLN A 138 -1.03 -17.82 21.49
CA GLN A 138 -2.46 -18.13 21.54
C GLN A 138 -3.00 -18.54 20.17
N CYS A 139 -2.66 -17.78 19.11
CA CYS A 139 -3.10 -18.10 17.74
C CYS A 139 -2.54 -19.44 17.25
N TYR A 140 -1.29 -19.78 17.61
CA TYR A 140 -0.71 -21.10 17.32
C TYR A 140 -1.40 -22.25 18.03
N ASN A 141 -2.06 -21.97 19.17
CA ASN A 141 -2.88 -22.91 19.94
C ASN A 141 -4.38 -22.81 19.63
N ASP A 142 -4.74 -22.28 18.46
CA ASP A 142 -6.13 -22.15 17.97
C ASP A 142 -7.01 -21.19 18.80
N ASN A 143 -6.41 -20.30 19.62
CA ASN A 143 -7.10 -19.27 20.37
C ASN A 143 -6.88 -17.89 19.72
N VAL A 144 -7.96 -17.27 19.25
CA VAL A 144 -7.96 -15.97 18.55
C VAL A 144 -8.67 -14.87 19.34
N GLU A 145 -8.83 -15.04 20.67
CA GLU A 145 -9.57 -14.12 21.53
C GLU A 145 -9.00 -12.70 21.51
N ASN A 146 -7.67 -12.59 21.45
CA ASN A 146 -6.95 -11.33 21.42
C ASN A 146 -6.70 -10.76 20.00
N ILE A 147 -7.34 -11.37 19.00
CA ILE A 147 -7.47 -10.78 17.65
C ILE A 147 -8.83 -10.09 17.58
N ASP A 148 -8.87 -8.84 17.10
CA ASP A 148 -10.14 -8.24 16.68
C ASP A 148 -10.55 -8.84 15.33
N LEU A 149 -11.48 -9.79 15.38
CA LEU A 149 -11.88 -10.58 14.21
C LEU A 149 -12.54 -9.73 13.12
N GLU A 150 -13.20 -8.63 13.49
CA GLU A 150 -13.83 -7.76 12.52
C GLU A 150 -12.77 -7.04 11.67
N SER A 151 -11.80 -6.41 12.31
CA SER A 151 -10.71 -5.72 11.62
C SER A 151 -9.83 -6.68 10.84
N PHE A 152 -9.47 -7.83 11.43
CA PHE A 152 -8.64 -8.84 10.74
C PHE A 152 -9.31 -9.35 9.46
N VAL A 153 -10.57 -9.76 9.54
CA VAL A 153 -11.27 -10.35 8.39
C VAL A 153 -11.48 -9.33 7.27
N ARG A 154 -11.88 -8.11 7.60
CA ARG A 154 -12.07 -7.05 6.61
C ARG A 154 -10.75 -6.65 5.94
N TYR A 155 -9.70 -6.49 6.73
CA TYR A 155 -8.34 -6.23 6.24
C TYR A 155 -7.88 -7.37 5.33
N PHE A 156 -7.95 -8.61 5.81
CA PHE A 156 -7.56 -9.80 5.04
C PHE A 156 -8.28 -9.90 3.70
N LEU A 157 -9.60 -9.70 3.67
CA LEU A 157 -10.40 -9.78 2.44
C LEU A 157 -9.98 -8.73 1.41
N VAL A 158 -9.66 -7.50 1.83
CA VAL A 158 -9.18 -6.45 0.94
C VAL A 158 -7.80 -6.80 0.39
N GLU A 159 -6.86 -7.14 1.26
CA GLU A 159 -5.48 -7.41 0.86
C GLU A 159 -5.35 -8.66 -0.01
N ASP A 160 -6.11 -9.71 0.31
CA ASP A 160 -6.05 -10.95 -0.45
C ASP A 160 -6.82 -10.88 -1.78
N PHE A 161 -7.96 -10.16 -1.83
CA PHE A 161 -8.65 -9.90 -3.09
C PHE A 161 -7.77 -9.12 -4.07
N THR A 162 -7.09 -8.09 -3.59
CA THR A 162 -6.19 -7.27 -4.42
C THR A 162 -4.88 -7.97 -4.75
N ALA A 163 -4.62 -9.12 -4.09
CA ALA A 163 -3.35 -9.82 -4.15
C ALA A 163 -2.16 -8.88 -3.84
N ASN A 164 -2.33 -8.04 -2.81
CA ASN A 164 -1.28 -7.11 -2.40
C ASN A 164 -0.08 -7.91 -1.87
N ARG A 165 1.04 -7.80 -2.60
CA ARG A 165 2.27 -8.51 -2.30
C ARG A 165 2.81 -8.18 -0.92
N ASP A 166 2.76 -6.90 -0.55
CA ASP A 166 3.40 -6.38 0.65
C ASP A 166 2.51 -6.49 1.90
N ALA A 167 1.24 -6.81 1.74
CA ALA A 167 0.24 -6.88 2.81
C ALA A 167 0.55 -7.83 3.98
N ILE A 168 1.50 -8.74 3.81
CA ILE A 168 1.95 -9.68 4.85
C ILE A 168 3.45 -9.63 5.08
N PHE A 169 4.13 -8.62 4.54
CA PHE A 169 5.59 -8.55 4.55
C PHE A 169 6.13 -7.18 4.95
N ASN A 170 5.68 -6.09 4.30
CA ASN A 170 6.18 -4.73 4.55
C ASN A 170 5.06 -3.80 5.00
N SER A 171 4.20 -3.43 4.10
CA SER A 171 3.26 -2.32 4.24
C SER A 171 1.96 -2.71 4.96
N PHE A 172 2.00 -3.67 5.88
CA PHE A 172 0.84 -4.00 6.70
C PHE A 172 0.92 -3.30 8.07
N TYR A 173 -0.21 -2.77 8.51
CA TYR A 173 -0.32 -2.05 9.77
C TYR A 173 -1.31 -2.75 10.71
N PHE A 174 -1.00 -2.66 11.98
CA PHE A 174 -1.91 -3.05 13.05
C PHE A 174 -1.64 -2.22 14.30
N TYR A 175 -2.62 -2.12 15.17
CA TYR A 175 -2.51 -1.30 16.36
C TYR A 175 -3.11 -2.01 17.59
N LYS A 176 -2.65 -1.59 18.76
CA LYS A 176 -3.20 -1.98 20.06
C LYS A 176 -3.53 -0.71 20.83
N ASP A 177 -4.81 -0.55 21.18
CA ASP A 177 -5.23 0.62 21.96
C ASP A 177 -5.27 0.31 23.46
N ARG A 178 -5.26 1.36 24.29
CA ARG A 178 -5.32 1.28 25.74
C ARG A 178 -6.64 0.65 26.19
N GLY A 179 -6.58 -0.19 27.22
CA GLY A 179 -7.75 -0.86 27.79
C GLY A 179 -8.35 -1.96 26.94
N SER A 180 -7.72 -2.31 25.81
CA SER A 180 -8.09 -3.47 25.00
C SER A 180 -6.96 -4.50 25.02
N ASP A 181 -7.29 -5.78 25.21
CA ASP A 181 -6.34 -6.88 25.06
C ASP A 181 -6.15 -7.32 23.61
N LYS A 182 -6.91 -6.75 22.69
CA LYS A 182 -6.91 -7.13 21.29
C LYS A 182 -5.94 -6.30 20.46
N ILE A 183 -5.40 -6.92 19.38
CA ILE A 183 -4.79 -6.24 18.26
C ILE A 183 -5.82 -6.05 17.13
N TYR A 184 -5.74 -4.91 16.45
CA TYR A 184 -6.63 -4.45 15.37
C TYR A 184 -5.84 -4.26 14.10
N PHE A 185 -6.33 -4.73 12.94
CA PHE A 185 -5.66 -4.66 11.65
C PHE A 185 -6.10 -3.45 10.82
N GLY A 186 -5.16 -2.82 10.17
CA GLY A 186 -5.32 -1.61 9.39
C GLY A 186 -4.52 -0.41 9.94
N PRO A 187 -4.50 0.70 9.19
CA PRO A 187 -5.16 0.93 7.90
C PRO A 187 -4.55 0.10 6.76
N VAL A 188 -5.24 0.05 5.61
CA VAL A 188 -4.64 -0.49 4.38
C VAL A 188 -3.68 0.53 3.77
N TRP A 189 -2.62 0.05 3.13
CA TRP A 189 -1.57 0.90 2.57
C TRP A 189 -0.86 0.20 1.42
N ASP A 190 -0.37 0.99 0.43
CA ASP A 190 0.61 0.58 -0.56
C ASP A 190 0.16 -0.55 -1.49
N PHE A 191 -0.67 -0.20 -2.48
CA PHE A 191 -1.21 -1.13 -3.45
C PHE A 191 -0.55 -1.05 -4.84
N ASP A 192 0.56 -0.36 -4.99
CA ASP A 192 1.18 -0.15 -6.32
C ASP A 192 1.66 -1.46 -6.96
N LEU A 193 2.04 -2.44 -6.17
CA LEU A 193 2.40 -3.80 -6.60
C LEU A 193 1.24 -4.81 -6.52
N ALA A 194 0.05 -4.38 -6.12
CA ALA A 194 -1.16 -5.21 -6.08
C ALA A 194 -1.79 -5.42 -7.46
N PHE A 195 -2.90 -6.15 -7.54
CA PHE A 195 -3.68 -6.37 -8.76
C PHE A 195 -2.83 -6.96 -9.91
N ASP A 196 -2.00 -7.95 -9.59
CA ASP A 196 -1.10 -8.64 -10.53
C ASP A 196 -0.08 -7.70 -11.20
N ASN A 197 0.41 -6.71 -10.46
CA ASN A 197 1.45 -5.79 -10.93
C ASN A 197 2.88 -6.21 -10.51
N ALA A 198 3.03 -7.07 -9.52
CA ALA A 198 4.34 -7.52 -9.05
C ALA A 198 4.88 -8.69 -9.87
N MET A 199 6.18 -8.63 -10.24
CA MET A 199 6.83 -9.64 -11.11
C MET A 199 6.96 -11.03 -10.49
N ASP A 200 6.98 -11.14 -9.18
CA ASP A 200 7.11 -12.39 -8.44
C ASP A 200 5.76 -12.93 -7.94
N MET A 201 4.67 -12.24 -8.31
CA MET A 201 3.32 -12.70 -8.04
C MET A 201 2.91 -13.73 -9.08
N TYR A 202 2.33 -14.79 -8.58
CA TYR A 202 1.67 -15.76 -9.41
C TYR A 202 0.34 -15.18 -9.91
N PRO A 203 -0.06 -15.41 -11.18
CA PRO A 203 -1.37 -14.97 -11.67
C PRO A 203 -2.47 -15.49 -10.76
N THR A 204 -2.98 -14.64 -9.89
CA THR A 204 -3.90 -15.03 -8.82
C THR A 204 -5.28 -15.44 -9.36
N ASN A 205 -5.63 -14.97 -10.57
CA ASN A 205 -6.88 -15.34 -11.24
C ASN A 205 -6.90 -16.81 -11.72
N GLU A 206 -5.72 -17.40 -11.94
CA GLU A 206 -5.58 -18.81 -12.35
C GLU A 206 -5.50 -19.78 -11.18
N LYS A 207 -5.37 -19.27 -9.95
CA LYS A 207 -5.16 -20.07 -8.75
C LYS A 207 -6.42 -20.22 -7.94
N LYS A 208 -6.66 -21.45 -7.46
CA LYS A 208 -7.78 -21.79 -6.59
C LYS A 208 -7.44 -21.61 -5.10
N ASN A 209 -6.62 -20.58 -4.78
CA ASN A 209 -6.10 -20.34 -3.44
C ASN A 209 -5.99 -18.87 -3.09
N PHE A 210 -5.93 -18.59 -1.78
CA PHE A 210 -5.67 -17.27 -1.26
C PHE A 210 -4.31 -16.73 -1.72
N ALA A 211 -4.29 -15.45 -2.10
CA ALA A 211 -3.12 -14.79 -2.67
C ALA A 211 -1.94 -14.69 -1.68
N TYR A 212 -2.21 -14.52 -0.37
CA TYR A 212 -1.16 -14.42 0.64
C TYR A 212 -0.18 -15.61 0.64
N LYS A 213 -0.62 -16.79 0.19
CA LYS A 213 0.21 -17.99 0.09
C LYS A 213 1.32 -17.87 -0.95
N PHE A 214 1.12 -17.02 -1.96
CA PHE A 214 2.03 -16.83 -3.09
C PHE A 214 2.86 -15.55 -2.98
N CYS A 215 2.51 -14.65 -2.05
CA CYS A 215 3.32 -13.47 -1.80
C CYS A 215 4.70 -13.86 -1.29
N SER A 216 5.74 -13.17 -1.77
CA SER A 216 7.08 -13.33 -1.22
C SER A 216 7.10 -12.76 0.19
N SER A 217 7.21 -13.61 1.19
CA SER A 217 7.44 -13.21 2.57
C SER A 217 8.33 -14.23 3.24
N ASP A 218 8.85 -13.89 4.41
CA ASP A 218 9.35 -14.95 5.27
C ASP A 218 8.19 -15.91 5.60
N GLY A 219 8.46 -17.19 5.69
CA GLY A 219 7.43 -18.20 5.94
C GLY A 219 6.67 -18.00 7.27
N THR A 220 7.16 -17.11 8.14
CA THR A 220 6.67 -16.88 9.49
C THR A 220 5.33 -16.14 9.49
N THR A 221 5.26 -15.00 8.76
CA THR A 221 4.02 -14.23 8.67
C THR A 221 2.92 -15.00 7.95
N LYS A 222 3.27 -15.74 6.87
CA LYS A 222 2.33 -16.66 6.20
C LYS A 222 1.79 -17.71 7.16
N THR A 223 2.65 -18.29 7.99
CA THR A 223 2.25 -19.29 8.98
C THR A 223 1.30 -18.69 10.01
N PHE A 224 1.58 -17.49 10.52
CA PHE A 224 0.68 -16.79 11.44
C PHE A 224 -0.69 -16.55 10.81
N VAL A 225 -0.74 -15.98 9.60
CA VAL A 225 -2.01 -15.76 8.87
C VAL A 225 -2.76 -17.07 8.67
N SER A 226 -2.06 -18.16 8.27
CA SER A 226 -2.69 -19.49 8.13
C SER A 226 -3.24 -20.01 9.45
N LYS A 227 -2.54 -19.80 10.57
CA LYS A 227 -3.01 -20.20 11.90
C LYS A 227 -4.29 -19.47 12.30
N VAL A 228 -4.34 -18.17 12.10
CA VAL A 228 -5.54 -17.38 12.38
C VAL A 228 -6.69 -17.80 11.46
N LEU A 229 -6.48 -17.93 10.16
CA LEU A 229 -7.50 -18.30 9.18
C LEU A 229 -8.02 -19.73 9.35
N SER A 230 -7.21 -20.66 9.86
CA SER A 230 -7.62 -22.05 10.09
C SER A 230 -8.51 -22.23 11.31
N ASN A 231 -8.70 -21.20 12.13
CA ASN A 231 -9.68 -21.23 13.20
C ASN A 231 -11.11 -21.20 12.62
N ASP A 232 -11.98 -22.11 13.07
CA ASP A 232 -13.33 -22.28 12.51
C ASP A 232 -14.20 -21.01 12.62
N VAL A 233 -14.04 -20.25 13.71
CA VAL A 233 -14.79 -18.98 13.92
C VAL A 233 -14.32 -17.93 12.92
N VAL A 234 -13.01 -17.83 12.70
CA VAL A 234 -12.42 -16.88 11.74
C VAL A 234 -12.84 -17.24 10.32
N LEU A 235 -12.68 -18.51 9.95
CA LEU A 235 -13.01 -18.97 8.59
C LEU A 235 -14.50 -18.76 8.27
N LYS A 236 -15.37 -19.07 9.25
CA LYS A 236 -16.79 -18.77 9.11
C LYS A 236 -17.02 -17.26 8.90
N LYS A 237 -16.38 -16.41 9.71
CA LYS A 237 -16.52 -14.96 9.59
C LYS A 237 -16.00 -14.43 8.26
N VAL A 238 -14.91 -14.96 7.72
CA VAL A 238 -14.42 -14.63 6.35
C VAL A 238 -15.50 -14.90 5.31
N LYS A 239 -16.13 -16.07 5.35
CA LYS A 239 -17.22 -16.44 4.41
C LYS A 239 -18.45 -15.55 4.56
N ASP A 240 -18.88 -15.34 5.79
CA ASP A 240 -20.06 -14.52 6.09
C ASP A 240 -19.83 -13.06 5.64
N THR A 241 -18.68 -12.47 5.99
CA THR A 241 -18.35 -11.09 5.61
C THR A 241 -18.24 -10.95 4.09
N TRP A 242 -17.57 -11.88 3.40
CA TRP A 242 -17.50 -11.86 1.94
C TRP A 242 -18.90 -11.88 1.31
N ASN A 243 -19.76 -12.80 1.74
CA ASN A 243 -21.13 -12.90 1.25
C ASN A 243 -21.94 -11.63 1.52
N GLU A 244 -21.85 -11.08 2.73
CA GLU A 244 -22.53 -9.83 3.08
C GLU A 244 -22.08 -8.69 2.16
N MET A 245 -20.78 -8.48 2.02
CA MET A 245 -20.21 -7.36 1.26
C MET A 245 -20.56 -7.47 -0.24
N THR A 246 -20.41 -8.66 -0.83
CA THR A 246 -20.65 -8.86 -2.27
C THR A 246 -22.14 -8.86 -2.66
N ASN A 247 -23.04 -9.10 -1.72
CA ASN A 247 -24.46 -8.99 -1.93
C ASN A 247 -25.03 -7.58 -1.66
N THR A 248 -24.20 -6.64 -1.20
CA THR A 248 -24.69 -5.31 -0.79
C THR A 248 -23.88 -4.16 -1.41
N VAL A 249 -22.68 -3.92 -0.96
CA VAL A 249 -21.91 -2.69 -1.24
C VAL A 249 -20.64 -2.90 -2.05
N PHE A 250 -20.20 -4.15 -2.19
CA PHE A 250 -18.99 -4.51 -2.93
C PHE A 250 -19.35 -5.47 -4.07
N THR A 251 -19.92 -4.92 -5.16
CA THR A 251 -20.25 -5.72 -6.34
C THR A 251 -19.28 -5.42 -7.49
N LYS A 252 -19.23 -6.35 -8.44
CA LYS A 252 -18.43 -6.22 -9.66
C LYS A 252 -18.77 -4.92 -10.39
N GLU A 253 -20.07 -4.65 -10.58
CA GLU A 253 -20.59 -3.48 -11.29
C GLU A 253 -20.15 -2.18 -10.59
N ILE A 254 -20.32 -2.08 -9.27
CA ILE A 254 -19.90 -0.90 -8.49
C ILE A 254 -18.42 -0.60 -8.68
N MET A 255 -17.57 -1.64 -8.70
CA MET A 255 -16.14 -1.47 -8.84
C MET A 255 -15.73 -1.10 -10.28
N LEU A 256 -16.39 -1.69 -11.29
CA LEU A 256 -16.13 -1.37 -12.69
C LEU A 256 -16.61 0.04 -13.05
N ASP A 257 -17.79 0.44 -12.60
CA ASP A 257 -18.33 1.80 -12.78
C ASP A 257 -17.42 2.84 -12.12
N PHE A 258 -16.97 2.57 -10.88
CA PHE A 258 -16.01 3.43 -10.20
C PHE A 258 -14.71 3.58 -10.99
N LEU A 259 -14.16 2.49 -11.54
CA LEU A 259 -12.97 2.54 -12.39
C LEU A 259 -13.19 3.40 -13.64
N ASP A 260 -14.30 3.23 -14.32
CA ASP A 260 -14.62 4.02 -15.52
C ASP A 260 -14.72 5.52 -15.22
N GLU A 261 -15.32 5.89 -14.09
CA GLU A 261 -15.33 7.27 -13.62
C GLU A 261 -13.91 7.82 -13.37
N GLN A 262 -13.04 7.04 -12.74
CA GLN A 262 -11.69 7.48 -12.41
C GLN A 262 -10.78 7.53 -13.66
N ILE A 263 -10.89 6.60 -14.58
CA ILE A 263 -10.19 6.64 -15.88
C ILE A 263 -10.55 7.94 -16.62
N LYS A 264 -11.84 8.27 -16.69
CA LYS A 264 -12.32 9.50 -17.30
C LYS A 264 -11.80 10.74 -16.55
N TYR A 265 -11.82 10.71 -15.22
CA TYR A 265 -11.33 11.82 -14.38
C TYR A 265 -9.85 12.10 -14.62
N LEU A 266 -9.03 11.06 -14.79
CA LEU A 266 -7.59 11.19 -14.99
C LEU A 266 -7.17 11.48 -16.44
N ASN A 267 -8.10 11.54 -17.40
CA ASN A 267 -7.78 11.59 -18.82
C ASN A 267 -6.71 12.62 -19.20
N GLU A 268 -6.81 13.87 -18.75
CA GLU A 268 -5.83 14.91 -19.06
C GLU A 268 -4.58 14.83 -18.16
N SER A 269 -4.76 14.55 -16.88
CA SER A 269 -3.66 14.48 -15.93
C SER A 269 -2.71 13.33 -16.27
N GLN A 270 -3.22 12.13 -16.59
CA GLN A 270 -2.38 11.01 -17.00
C GLN A 270 -1.58 11.33 -18.29
N ARG A 271 -2.20 12.03 -19.25
CA ARG A 271 -1.52 12.43 -20.50
C ARG A 271 -0.32 13.33 -20.19
N LEU A 272 -0.50 14.33 -19.33
CA LEU A 272 0.58 15.24 -18.91
C LEU A 272 1.65 14.48 -18.10
N ASN A 273 1.23 13.57 -17.23
CA ASN A 273 2.14 12.74 -16.43
C ASN A 273 3.08 11.93 -17.31
N PHE A 274 2.55 11.24 -18.31
CA PHE A 274 3.36 10.38 -19.19
C PHE A 274 4.09 11.11 -20.33
N ILE A 275 3.77 12.40 -20.58
CA ILE A 275 4.66 13.30 -21.33
C ILE A 275 5.88 13.67 -20.46
N LYS A 276 5.68 13.91 -19.18
CA LYS A 276 6.75 14.22 -18.23
C LYS A 276 7.65 13.03 -17.94
N TRP A 277 7.03 11.87 -17.71
CA TRP A 277 7.67 10.61 -17.35
C TRP A 277 7.35 9.56 -18.41
N ASP A 278 8.26 9.40 -19.38
CA ASP A 278 8.10 8.47 -20.51
C ASP A 278 8.45 7.03 -20.08
N VAL A 279 7.59 6.44 -19.24
CA VAL A 279 7.80 5.09 -18.67
C VAL A 279 6.77 4.05 -19.16
N LEU A 280 5.80 4.45 -20.00
CA LEU A 280 4.71 3.55 -20.41
C LEU A 280 5.18 2.30 -21.15
N LYS A 281 6.31 2.40 -21.88
CA LYS A 281 6.89 1.31 -22.67
C LYS A 281 8.13 0.67 -22.03
N THR A 282 8.48 1.10 -20.83
CA THR A 282 9.65 0.59 -20.09
C THR A 282 9.18 -0.22 -18.90
N ARG A 283 9.63 -1.45 -18.78
CA ARG A 283 9.37 -2.27 -17.61
C ARG A 283 10.22 -1.77 -16.45
N LEU A 284 9.57 -1.36 -15.38
CA LEU A 284 10.26 -0.92 -14.17
C LEU A 284 10.62 -2.10 -13.27
N PHE A 285 11.58 -1.90 -12.39
CA PHE A 285 11.95 -2.89 -11.37
C PHE A 285 10.70 -3.29 -10.55
N MET A 286 10.56 -4.56 -10.24
CA MET A 286 9.42 -5.18 -9.54
C MET A 286 8.11 -5.25 -10.33
N GLU A 287 7.97 -4.60 -11.45
CA GLU A 287 6.78 -4.68 -12.31
C GLU A 287 6.69 -6.04 -13.01
N ALA A 288 5.51 -6.66 -13.00
CA ALA A 288 5.30 -7.92 -13.73
C ALA A 288 5.41 -7.72 -15.24
N ARG A 289 4.76 -6.66 -15.75
CA ARG A 289 4.65 -6.36 -17.18
C ARG A 289 4.42 -4.87 -17.39
N CYS A 290 4.80 -4.33 -18.54
CA CYS A 290 4.28 -3.06 -19.03
C CYS A 290 3.38 -3.31 -20.25
N ARG A 291 2.26 -2.58 -20.34
CA ARG A 291 1.25 -2.78 -21.40
C ARG A 291 1.27 -1.66 -22.46
N GLY A 292 2.24 -0.76 -22.36
CA GLY A 292 2.57 0.23 -23.37
C GLY A 292 1.70 1.49 -23.39
N SER A 293 0.60 1.56 -22.65
CA SER A 293 -0.25 2.75 -22.53
C SER A 293 -1.06 2.76 -21.25
N PHE A 294 -1.43 3.97 -20.80
CA PHE A 294 -2.36 4.12 -19.66
C PHE A 294 -3.67 3.38 -19.88
N GLN A 295 -4.27 3.47 -21.07
CA GLN A 295 -5.52 2.78 -21.36
C GLN A 295 -5.39 1.27 -21.25
N ALA A 296 -4.32 0.68 -21.79
CA ALA A 296 -4.09 -0.75 -21.69
C ALA A 296 -3.87 -1.23 -20.25
N GLU A 297 -3.21 -0.42 -19.41
CA GLU A 297 -3.08 -0.71 -17.97
C GLU A 297 -4.43 -0.61 -17.24
N ALA A 298 -5.25 0.38 -17.57
CA ALA A 298 -6.57 0.56 -17.01
C ALA A 298 -7.54 -0.57 -17.45
N ASP A 299 -7.51 -0.97 -18.72
CA ASP A 299 -8.30 -2.09 -19.25
C ASP A 299 -7.92 -3.41 -18.58
N TYR A 300 -6.63 -3.59 -18.30
CA TYR A 300 -6.16 -4.74 -17.54
C TYR A 300 -6.70 -4.76 -16.11
N LEU A 301 -6.72 -3.61 -15.41
CA LEU A 301 -7.33 -3.54 -14.09
C LEU A 301 -8.82 -3.90 -14.11
N LYS A 302 -9.58 -3.42 -15.10
CA LYS A 302 -10.98 -3.79 -15.29
C LYS A 302 -11.12 -5.30 -15.48
N LYS A 303 -10.29 -5.89 -16.34
CA LYS A 303 -10.27 -7.33 -16.56
C LYS A 303 -9.92 -8.08 -15.26
N TYR A 304 -8.92 -7.62 -14.50
CA TYR A 304 -8.54 -8.22 -13.21
C TYR A 304 -9.73 -8.23 -12.25
N ILE A 305 -10.42 -7.09 -12.08
CA ILE A 305 -11.58 -6.98 -11.20
C ILE A 305 -12.67 -7.93 -11.64
N ASP A 306 -13.00 -7.95 -12.94
CA ASP A 306 -14.06 -8.81 -13.50
C ASP A 306 -13.80 -10.30 -13.20
N GLU A 307 -12.61 -10.79 -13.49
CA GLU A 307 -12.23 -12.19 -13.28
C GLU A 307 -12.06 -12.52 -11.80
N ARG A 308 -11.48 -11.59 -11.01
CA ARG A 308 -11.15 -11.85 -9.61
C ARG A 308 -12.38 -11.99 -8.72
N PHE A 309 -13.46 -11.27 -8.99
CA PHE A 309 -14.70 -11.43 -8.24
C PHE A 309 -15.20 -12.89 -8.25
N ASP A 310 -15.21 -13.53 -9.42
CA ASP A 310 -15.68 -14.89 -9.56
C ASP A 310 -14.71 -15.88 -8.91
N VAL A 311 -13.44 -15.79 -9.25
CA VAL A 311 -12.38 -16.68 -8.74
C VAL A 311 -12.23 -16.55 -7.22
N PHE A 312 -12.21 -15.33 -6.68
CA PHE A 312 -12.04 -15.12 -5.24
C PHE A 312 -13.27 -15.59 -4.45
N GLY A 313 -14.47 -15.35 -5.01
CA GLY A 313 -15.71 -15.88 -4.44
C GLY A 313 -15.71 -17.41 -4.34
N GLU A 314 -15.15 -18.11 -5.33
CA GLU A 314 -14.97 -19.57 -5.27
C GLU A 314 -13.93 -19.98 -4.21
N ILE A 315 -12.79 -19.28 -4.14
CA ILE A 315 -11.76 -19.52 -3.14
C ILE A 315 -12.35 -19.43 -1.74
N VAL A 316 -13.07 -18.34 -1.44
CA VAL A 316 -13.69 -18.12 -0.12
C VAL A 316 -14.74 -19.20 0.20
N ARG A 317 -15.65 -19.52 -0.74
CA ARG A 317 -16.68 -20.54 -0.52
C ARG A 317 -16.08 -21.90 -0.22
N ASN A 318 -15.04 -22.29 -0.97
CA ASN A 318 -14.45 -23.63 -0.92
C ASN A 318 -13.34 -23.76 0.15
N ALA A 319 -12.95 -22.67 0.81
CA ALA A 319 -11.92 -22.70 1.84
C ALA A 319 -12.32 -23.62 3.00
N THR A 320 -11.40 -24.49 3.41
CA THR A 320 -11.50 -25.36 4.59
C THR A 320 -10.26 -25.24 5.43
N LYS A 321 -10.33 -25.67 6.69
CA LYS A 321 -9.17 -25.72 7.59
C LYS A 321 -8.01 -26.49 6.95
N GLU A 322 -8.31 -27.63 6.33
CA GLU A 322 -7.32 -28.48 5.65
C GLU A 322 -6.69 -27.75 4.47
N SER A 323 -7.48 -27.06 3.63
CA SER A 323 -6.95 -26.33 2.48
C SER A 323 -6.04 -25.17 2.91
N ILE A 324 -6.33 -24.52 4.03
CA ILE A 324 -5.50 -23.46 4.58
C ILE A 324 -4.18 -24.00 5.12
N ILE A 325 -4.20 -25.11 5.89
CA ILE A 325 -3.02 -25.65 6.56
C ILE A 325 -2.09 -26.44 5.60
N ASN A 326 -2.66 -27.28 4.71
CA ASN A 326 -1.88 -28.23 3.91
C ASN A 326 -1.05 -27.56 2.82
N GLU A 327 -1.47 -26.40 2.31
CA GLU A 327 -0.75 -25.69 1.25
C GLU A 327 0.45 -24.87 1.74
N THR A 328 0.54 -24.63 3.06
CA THR A 328 1.74 -24.02 3.64
C THR A 328 2.94 -24.95 3.67
N LYS A 329 2.75 -26.25 3.37
CA LYS A 329 3.84 -27.24 3.39
C LYS A 329 4.57 -27.44 2.06
N SER A 330 4.04 -26.94 0.93
CA SER A 330 4.55 -27.34 -0.40
C SER A 330 5.37 -26.28 -1.13
N ASP A 331 5.44 -25.04 -0.69
CA ASP A 331 6.02 -23.97 -1.51
C ASP A 331 7.37 -23.47 -1.02
N THR A 332 8.38 -24.32 -1.09
CA THR A 332 9.77 -23.87 -1.29
C THR A 332 9.97 -23.51 -2.78
N PHE A 333 9.28 -22.47 -3.26
CA PHE A 333 9.43 -22.02 -4.66
C PHE A 333 10.78 -21.33 -4.95
N PHE A 334 11.60 -21.06 -3.96
CA PHE A 334 12.94 -20.50 -4.13
C PHE A 334 14.01 -21.47 -4.62
N GLY A 335 13.63 -22.66 -5.12
CA GLY A 335 14.56 -23.74 -5.44
C GLY A 335 15.39 -23.60 -6.72
N ASN A 336 15.09 -22.73 -7.71
CA ASN A 336 15.77 -22.77 -8.99
C ASN A 336 16.04 -21.45 -9.73
N HIS A 337 15.86 -20.27 -9.12
CA HIS A 337 16.44 -19.06 -9.71
C HIS A 337 17.85 -18.80 -9.16
N ARG A 338 18.84 -19.58 -9.66
CA ARG A 338 20.28 -19.28 -9.54
C ARG A 338 20.61 -18.05 -10.42
N GLY A 339 20.14 -16.87 -10.04
CA GLY A 339 20.40 -15.62 -10.75
C GLY A 339 20.65 -14.40 -9.85
N PHE A 340 20.19 -14.46 -8.62
CA PHE A 340 20.36 -13.33 -7.70
C PHE A 340 21.44 -13.60 -6.63
N ARG A 341 22.69 -13.86 -7.07
CA ARG A 341 23.84 -13.81 -6.18
C ARG A 341 24.63 -12.54 -6.45
N ASN A 342 24.69 -11.68 -5.44
CA ASN A 342 25.66 -10.59 -5.27
C ASN A 342 25.60 -9.42 -6.27
N ASN A 343 24.60 -8.57 -6.18
CA ASN A 343 24.84 -7.17 -6.48
C ASN A 343 24.68 -6.34 -5.22
N LYS A 344 25.79 -5.76 -4.78
CA LYS A 344 25.87 -4.70 -3.79
C LYS A 344 24.90 -3.61 -4.18
N TRP A 345 23.91 -3.35 -3.34
CA TRP A 345 23.08 -2.17 -3.42
C TRP A 345 23.95 -0.94 -3.13
N GLY A 346 24.32 -0.24 -4.16
CA GLY A 346 25.12 0.98 -4.07
C GLY A 346 25.26 1.58 -5.46
N ASN A 347 24.51 2.65 -5.75
CA ASN A 347 24.70 3.56 -6.88
C ASN A 347 24.49 2.99 -8.29
N ASN A 348 23.28 2.60 -8.65
CA ASN A 348 22.80 2.78 -10.05
C ASN A 348 21.30 2.47 -10.06
N ILE A 349 20.47 3.51 -9.98
CA ILE A 349 19.02 3.43 -10.18
C ILE A 349 18.68 3.21 -11.68
N PHE A 350 19.69 3.29 -12.55
CA PHE A 350 19.59 3.02 -13.99
C PHE A 350 20.73 2.07 -14.36
N GLY A 351 20.50 0.77 -14.22
CA GLY A 351 21.42 -0.26 -14.75
C GLY A 351 21.28 -0.34 -16.25
N ASP A 352 22.41 -0.39 -16.96
CA ASP A 352 22.53 -0.74 -18.38
C ASP A 352 22.22 -2.24 -18.58
N ASP A 353 20.96 -2.63 -18.41
CA ASP A 353 20.47 -3.92 -18.89
C ASP A 353 19.62 -3.66 -20.12
N GLU A 354 19.89 -4.42 -21.19
CA GLU A 354 19.28 -4.29 -22.50
C GLU A 354 17.75 -4.12 -22.38
N ASP A 355 17.23 -3.01 -22.92
CA ASP A 355 15.82 -2.63 -22.95
C ASP A 355 14.94 -3.78 -23.45
N GLU A 356 14.34 -4.59 -22.56
CA GLU A 356 13.20 -5.42 -22.91
C GLU A 356 12.01 -4.49 -23.18
N GLN A 357 11.84 -4.17 -24.47
CA GLN A 357 10.69 -3.41 -24.95
C GLN A 357 9.40 -4.20 -24.70
N CYS A 358 8.35 -3.53 -24.27
CA CYS A 358 7.03 -4.12 -24.14
C CYS A 358 6.58 -4.70 -25.48
N GLU A 359 6.17 -5.97 -25.51
CA GLU A 359 5.58 -6.57 -26.72
C GLU A 359 4.30 -5.82 -27.10
N GLY A 360 4.40 -4.97 -28.13
CA GLY A 360 3.29 -4.25 -28.69
C GLY A 360 2.44 -5.15 -29.58
N GLY A 361 1.17 -5.36 -29.22
CA GLY A 361 0.17 -5.90 -30.12
C GLY A 361 0.05 -5.00 -31.35
N SER A 362 0.30 -5.56 -32.52
CA SER A 362 0.21 -4.88 -33.82
C SER A 362 -1.24 -4.58 -34.17
N GLY A 363 -1.68 -3.34 -33.90
CA GLY A 363 -2.85 -2.74 -34.55
C GLY A 363 -2.40 -1.75 -35.63
N PRO A 364 -3.10 -1.58 -36.75
CA PRO A 364 -2.68 -0.68 -37.81
C PRO A 364 -2.77 0.79 -37.36
N GLY A 365 -1.62 1.47 -37.33
CA GLY A 365 -1.54 2.88 -36.98
C GLY A 365 -2.03 3.80 -38.07
N PRO A 366 -2.55 4.99 -37.75
CA PRO A 366 -2.86 6.02 -38.76
C PRO A 366 -1.57 6.66 -39.32
N SER A 367 -1.63 6.96 -40.60
CA SER A 367 -0.52 7.56 -41.39
C SER A 367 -0.01 8.87 -40.81
N PRO A 368 1.30 9.17 -40.92
CA PRO A 368 1.88 10.42 -40.42
C PRO A 368 1.52 11.62 -41.27
N GLY A 369 1.04 12.67 -40.61
CA GLY A 369 0.91 14.00 -41.19
C GLY A 369 2.28 14.72 -41.28
N PRO A 370 2.45 15.75 -42.13
CA PRO A 370 3.73 16.39 -42.35
C PRO A 370 4.25 17.19 -41.15
N GLY A 371 5.53 17.01 -40.85
CA GLY A 371 6.19 17.62 -39.70
C GLY A 371 6.49 19.12 -39.88
N PRO A 372 6.65 19.89 -38.82
CA PRO A 372 7.11 21.26 -38.85
C PRO A 372 8.65 21.36 -38.82
N ASP A 373 9.14 22.46 -39.42
CA ASP A 373 10.52 22.88 -39.66
C ASP A 373 11.44 22.91 -38.42
N PRO A 374 12.77 22.75 -38.60
CA PRO A 374 13.73 22.77 -37.50
C PRO A 374 14.06 24.19 -37.02
N GLY A 375 13.88 24.48 -35.77
CA GLY A 375 14.32 25.69 -35.11
C GLY A 375 15.76 25.58 -34.54
N PRO A 376 16.42 26.68 -34.15
CA PRO A 376 17.86 26.82 -34.05
C PRO A 376 18.49 26.17 -32.80
N GLY A 377 19.74 25.80 -32.95
CA GLY A 377 20.59 24.97 -32.12
C GLY A 377 20.99 25.49 -30.74
N PRO A 378 21.85 24.74 -30.02
CA PRO A 378 21.97 24.72 -28.56
C PRO A 378 22.85 25.83 -27.99
N GLY A 379 22.45 26.36 -26.84
CA GLY A 379 23.26 27.25 -25.99
C GLY A 379 24.04 26.44 -24.94
N PRO A 380 25.07 27.03 -24.29
CA PRO A 380 26.14 26.31 -23.64
C PRO A 380 25.81 25.77 -22.23
N ASP A 381 26.54 24.71 -21.91
CA ASP A 381 26.61 23.94 -20.66
C ASP A 381 26.81 24.78 -19.40
N PRO A 382 26.17 24.44 -18.28
CA PRO A 382 26.67 24.80 -16.94
C PRO A 382 27.28 23.59 -16.21
N GLY A 383 28.52 23.78 -15.81
CA GLY A 383 29.39 22.85 -15.15
C GLY A 383 28.96 22.34 -13.76
N PRO A 384 29.82 21.52 -13.14
CA PRO A 384 29.43 20.56 -12.11
C PRO A 384 29.33 21.14 -10.69
N TRP A 385 28.33 20.77 -9.94
CA TRP A 385 28.20 21.07 -8.52
C TRP A 385 28.67 19.88 -7.67
N GLY A 386 29.87 20.03 -7.15
CA GLY A 386 30.33 19.27 -5.99
C GLY A 386 30.28 20.14 -4.74
N GLY A 387 29.92 19.57 -3.59
CA GLY A 387 30.14 20.23 -2.30
C GLY A 387 29.19 19.88 -1.17
N ASN A 388 29.57 18.90 -0.38
CA ASN A 388 29.13 18.65 0.98
C ASN A 388 29.11 19.92 1.84
N LYS A 389 28.03 20.22 2.54
CA LYS A 389 28.09 20.95 3.84
C LYS A 389 26.85 20.69 4.71
N SER A 390 27.16 20.34 5.94
CA SER A 390 26.36 20.21 7.15
C SER A 390 25.44 21.41 7.43
N TRP A 391 24.22 21.14 7.91
CA TRP A 391 23.30 22.16 8.40
C TRP A 391 23.39 22.30 9.92
N GLY A 392 23.95 23.41 10.35
CA GLY A 392 23.92 23.90 11.73
C GLY A 392 22.74 24.88 11.93
N HIS A 393 22.18 24.83 13.10
CA HIS A 393 21.17 25.75 13.62
C HIS A 393 21.43 27.22 13.37
N ARG A 394 20.42 28.00 13.01
CA ARG A 394 20.25 29.39 13.42
C ARG A 394 18.78 29.83 13.50
N ASN A 395 18.53 30.52 14.61
CA ASN A 395 17.28 31.18 15.01
C ASN A 395 16.89 32.39 14.15
N ASN A 396 15.58 32.54 14.03
CA ASN A 396 14.79 33.79 14.22
C ASN A 396 14.99 34.98 13.28
N THR A 397 13.94 35.38 12.58
CA THR A 397 13.16 36.63 12.80
C THR A 397 12.00 36.73 11.80
N ARG A 398 10.91 37.30 12.27
CA ARG A 398 9.66 37.60 11.56
C ARG A 398 9.90 38.45 10.31
N ASN A 399 9.17 38.14 9.23
CA ASN A 399 8.63 39.17 8.35
C ASN A 399 7.24 38.75 7.84
N GLU A 400 6.29 39.60 8.16
CA GLU A 400 4.93 39.61 7.66
C GLU A 400 4.98 40.09 6.21
N ASP A 401 4.48 39.25 5.29
CA ASP A 401 3.78 39.63 4.06
C ASP A 401 3.49 38.33 3.28
N ASN A 402 2.28 37.81 3.46
CA ASN A 402 1.82 36.63 2.74
C ASN A 402 0.64 37.01 1.83
N PRO A 403 0.76 36.92 0.49
CA PRO A 403 -0.25 37.34 -0.48
C PRO A 403 -1.48 36.43 -0.60
N TRP A 404 -1.64 35.37 0.23
CA TRP A 404 -2.67 34.34 0.05
C TRP A 404 -3.91 34.48 0.95
N ASN A 405 -4.18 35.68 1.48
CA ASN A 405 -5.34 35.91 2.36
C ASN A 405 -6.61 36.46 1.64
N SER A 406 -6.84 36.10 0.38
CA SER A 406 -8.08 36.54 -0.29
C SER A 406 -8.69 35.45 -1.18
N TRP A 407 -9.15 34.35 -0.61
CA TRP A 407 -10.13 33.47 -1.25
C TRP A 407 -10.85 32.64 -0.17
N GLY A 408 -11.89 33.19 0.36
CA GLY A 408 -12.76 32.49 1.29
C GLY A 408 -13.88 33.37 1.80
N ASN A 409 -14.92 33.54 1.02
CA ASN A 409 -16.32 33.63 1.48
C ASN A 409 -17.25 33.87 0.31
N LYS A 410 -17.95 32.86 -0.14
CA LYS A 410 -19.32 33.03 -0.62
C LYS A 410 -20.15 31.87 -0.13
N ASN A 411 -21.01 32.18 0.81
CA ASN A 411 -22.14 31.37 1.25
C ASN A 411 -23.00 30.97 0.05
N ASN A 412 -23.47 29.72 0.06
CA ASN A 412 -24.82 29.46 -0.38
C ASN A 412 -25.41 28.33 0.46
N ASN A 413 -26.32 28.71 1.34
CA ASN A 413 -27.40 27.88 1.81
C ASN A 413 -28.22 27.42 0.60
N ASN A 414 -28.51 26.17 0.52
CA ASN A 414 -29.85 25.68 0.15
C ASN A 414 -29.99 24.21 0.61
N GLU A 415 -31.02 24.06 1.41
CA GLU A 415 -31.68 22.83 1.82
C GLU A 415 -32.17 22.03 0.60
N LEU A 416 -31.94 20.75 0.61
CA LEU A 416 -32.89 19.63 0.51
C LEU A 416 -32.09 18.33 0.58
#